data_67e8912230636a4aedfe0b8256b38c36
#
_entry.id   67e8912230636a4aedfe0b8256b38c36
#
_cell.length_a   1.000
_cell.length_b   1.000
_cell.length_c   1.000
_cell.angle_alpha   90.00
_cell.angle_beta   90.00
_cell.angle_gamma   90.00
#
_symmetry.space_group_name_H-M   'P 1'
#
loop_
_entity.id
_entity.type
_entity.pdbx_description
1 polymer ?
#
loop_
_entity_poly.entity_id
_entity_poly.type
_entity_poly.pdbx_seq_one_letter_code
_entity_poly.pdbx_strand_id
1 'polypeptide(L)'
;FTLVFGFPGRTDEYLPAIALSHTAEARNPVKIGLRDIALKSWGEEMRANDTVKLAYANRYSSLANAWKKWQGESLGLRRTKAADRKKAYESAFLDSLTAHPEKSAAYGSLLPGLYAAYEKLLPYGIAYDATNEYTSINDICRLEKILQQYVSGLEKGTMNNRKADSLKKKALEYVSSRTIAIDRKTFVPLTEFYVANMPDSLLPYPVKELLSSCGGDFSALSGQLYSSPLFTPEGIEAVFSTSDAAAIKSRLDYDPGFVFFQSIADNFRKKIIPAYKQYDDEIAALMKDYMKAQTEIFTNKAFFPDANLTLRASYGQVKGMQAR
;
A
#
# COMPACT_ATOMS: atom_id res chain seq x y z
N PHE A 1 -1.71 -41.17 0.24
CA PHE A 1 -2.46 -39.96 0.01
C PHE A 1 -2.29 -39.04 1.20
N THR A 2 -2.29 -37.73 0.95
CA THR A 2 -2.34 -36.69 1.96
C THR A 2 -3.47 -35.71 1.64
N LEU A 3 -4.05 -35.10 2.66
CA LEU A 3 -5.14 -34.15 2.57
C LEU A 3 -4.80 -32.91 3.41
N VAL A 4 -5.01 -31.74 2.83
CA VAL A 4 -4.98 -30.46 3.54
C VAL A 4 -6.31 -29.76 3.29
N PHE A 5 -6.95 -29.29 4.35
CA PHE A 5 -8.18 -28.49 4.25
C PHE A 5 -8.08 -27.22 5.11
N GLY A 6 -8.80 -26.21 4.71
CA GLY A 6 -8.80 -24.90 5.39
C GLY A 6 -9.70 -23.88 4.72
N PHE A 7 -9.63 -22.66 5.20
CA PHE A 7 -10.45 -21.54 4.75
C PHE A 7 -9.54 -20.45 4.15
N PRO A 8 -9.05 -20.61 2.91
CA PRO A 8 -8.20 -19.61 2.28
C PRO A 8 -8.97 -18.30 2.09
N GLY A 9 -8.32 -17.18 2.42
CA GLY A 9 -8.94 -15.86 2.43
C GLY A 9 -9.25 -15.34 1.03
N ARG A 10 -8.26 -15.44 0.12
CA ARG A 10 -8.36 -14.92 -1.24
C ARG A 10 -7.37 -15.62 -2.17
N THR A 11 -7.84 -15.91 -3.38
CA THR A 11 -7.02 -16.23 -4.55
C THR A 11 -7.43 -15.33 -5.70
N ASP A 12 -6.59 -15.19 -6.73
CA ASP A 12 -6.84 -14.39 -7.91
C ASP A 12 -6.46 -15.24 -9.15
N GLU A 13 -7.22 -16.32 -9.39
CA GLU A 13 -6.95 -17.29 -10.46
C GLU A 13 -7.15 -16.73 -11.87
N TYR A 14 -8.14 -15.85 -12.03
CA TYR A 14 -8.64 -15.43 -13.34
C TYR A 14 -8.11 -14.09 -13.82
N LEU A 15 -7.13 -13.52 -13.15
CA LEU A 15 -6.51 -12.24 -13.56
C LEU A 15 -5.91 -12.36 -14.97
N PRO A 16 -6.02 -11.29 -15.81
CA PRO A 16 -5.38 -11.23 -17.11
C PRO A 16 -3.86 -11.08 -16.97
N ALA A 17 -3.14 -11.36 -18.06
CA ALA A 17 -1.68 -11.32 -18.08
C ALA A 17 -1.09 -9.97 -17.66
N ILE A 18 -1.72 -8.87 -18.07
CA ILE A 18 -1.31 -7.51 -17.71
C ILE A 18 -1.32 -7.29 -16.19
N ALA A 19 -2.34 -7.81 -15.49
CA ALA A 19 -2.43 -7.69 -14.03
C ALA A 19 -1.26 -8.39 -13.32
N LEU A 20 -0.88 -9.59 -13.82
CA LEU A 20 0.26 -10.33 -13.27
C LEU A 20 1.59 -9.60 -13.52
N SER A 21 1.76 -9.03 -14.72
CA SER A 21 2.94 -8.23 -15.07
C SER A 21 3.03 -6.98 -14.18
N HIS A 22 1.94 -6.21 -14.04
CA HIS A 22 1.90 -5.02 -13.18
C HIS A 22 2.20 -5.37 -11.72
N THR A 23 1.70 -6.50 -11.23
CA THR A 23 1.97 -6.96 -9.87
C THR A 23 3.44 -7.31 -9.67
N ALA A 24 4.02 -8.12 -10.56
CA ALA A 24 5.36 -8.65 -10.39
C ALA A 24 6.47 -7.62 -10.70
N GLU A 25 6.24 -6.74 -11.69
CA GLU A 25 7.28 -5.88 -12.26
C GLU A 25 7.18 -4.41 -11.83
N ALA A 26 6.00 -3.95 -11.37
CA ALA A 26 5.80 -2.56 -11.00
C ALA A 26 5.37 -2.38 -9.54
N ARG A 27 4.28 -3.00 -9.11
CA ARG A 27 3.67 -2.73 -7.80
C ARG A 27 4.42 -3.40 -6.64
N ASN A 28 4.73 -4.70 -6.75
CA ASN A 28 5.47 -5.40 -5.70
C ASN A 28 6.89 -4.85 -5.47
N PRO A 29 7.70 -4.50 -6.48
CA PRO A 29 9.01 -3.90 -6.28
C PRO A 29 8.98 -2.65 -5.40
N VAL A 30 8.00 -1.77 -5.58
CA VAL A 30 7.85 -0.56 -4.77
C VAL A 30 7.54 -0.90 -3.31
N LYS A 31 6.58 -1.78 -3.06
CA LYS A 31 6.24 -2.25 -1.70
C LYS A 31 7.42 -2.94 -1.02
N ILE A 32 8.12 -3.82 -1.76
CA ILE A 32 9.28 -4.54 -1.27
C ILE A 32 10.39 -3.56 -0.88
N GLY A 33 10.72 -2.58 -1.75
CA GLY A 33 11.79 -1.62 -1.50
C GLY A 33 11.55 -0.76 -0.26
N LEU A 34 10.33 -0.23 -0.07
CA LEU A 34 9.98 0.53 1.13
C LEU A 34 10.12 -0.33 2.40
N ARG A 35 9.71 -1.59 2.36
CA ARG A 35 9.85 -2.50 3.51
C ARG A 35 11.27 -2.97 3.74
N ASP A 36 12.08 -3.15 2.70
CA ASP A 36 13.52 -3.44 2.82
C ASP A 36 14.23 -2.37 3.65
N ILE A 37 13.97 -1.10 3.32
CA ILE A 37 14.54 0.06 4.03
C ILE A 37 14.13 0.02 5.50
N ALA A 38 12.84 -0.15 5.79
CA ALA A 38 12.34 -0.17 7.15
C ALA A 38 12.88 -1.37 7.95
N LEU A 39 12.86 -2.57 7.37
CA LEU A 39 13.35 -3.79 8.03
C LEU A 39 14.85 -3.71 8.31
N LYS A 40 15.63 -3.12 7.40
CA LYS A 40 17.06 -2.88 7.62
C LYS A 40 17.28 -1.92 8.78
N SER A 41 16.68 -0.74 8.73
CA SER A 41 16.82 0.31 9.74
C SER A 41 16.36 -0.15 11.12
N TRP A 42 15.15 -0.71 11.22
CA TRP A 42 14.61 -1.20 12.48
C TRP A 42 15.39 -2.42 13.02
N GLY A 43 15.84 -3.32 12.13
CA GLY A 43 16.64 -4.47 12.50
C GLY A 43 17.99 -4.11 13.11
N GLU A 44 18.63 -3.03 12.64
CA GLU A 44 19.86 -2.49 13.23
C GLU A 44 19.62 -1.99 14.66
N GLU A 45 18.58 -1.19 14.86
CA GLU A 45 18.21 -0.64 16.16
C GLU A 45 17.79 -1.75 17.16
N MET A 46 17.05 -2.75 16.68
CA MET A 46 16.64 -3.90 17.49
C MET A 46 17.83 -4.78 17.92
N ARG A 47 18.88 -4.87 17.10
CA ARG A 47 20.11 -5.57 17.50
C ARG A 47 20.95 -4.80 18.51
N ALA A 48 20.89 -3.47 18.45
CA ALA A 48 21.64 -2.60 19.33
C ALA A 48 20.99 -2.41 20.70
N ASN A 49 19.67 -2.65 20.83
CA ASN A 49 18.93 -2.33 22.05
C ASN A 49 17.74 -3.28 22.29
N ASP A 50 17.78 -4.07 23.35
CA ASP A 50 16.74 -5.04 23.70
C ASP A 50 15.37 -4.40 24.00
N THR A 51 15.34 -3.17 24.52
CA THR A 51 14.07 -2.46 24.74
C THR A 51 13.43 -2.04 23.41
N VAL A 52 14.24 -1.64 22.42
CA VAL A 52 13.77 -1.39 21.05
C VAL A 52 13.30 -2.69 20.41
N LYS A 53 14.05 -3.77 20.59
CA LYS A 53 13.67 -5.10 20.09
C LYS A 53 12.28 -5.51 20.59
N LEU A 54 12.02 -5.36 21.88
CA LEU A 54 10.72 -5.68 22.46
C LEU A 54 9.60 -4.78 21.89
N ALA A 55 9.85 -3.47 21.79
CA ALA A 55 8.87 -2.50 21.29
C ALA A 55 8.52 -2.68 19.80
N TYR A 56 9.50 -3.06 18.97
CA TYR A 56 9.33 -3.17 17.53
C TYR A 56 9.05 -4.59 17.03
N ALA A 57 9.21 -5.63 17.85
CA ALA A 57 9.12 -7.03 17.43
C ALA A 57 7.84 -7.35 16.65
N ASN A 58 6.69 -6.93 17.14
CA ASN A 58 5.39 -7.15 16.48
C ASN A 58 5.29 -6.42 15.14
N ARG A 59 5.72 -5.16 15.08
CA ARG A 59 5.71 -4.35 13.86
C ARG A 59 6.67 -4.92 12.82
N TYR A 60 7.88 -5.28 13.24
CA TYR A 60 8.90 -5.90 12.39
C TYR A 60 8.39 -7.22 11.80
N SER A 61 7.84 -8.10 12.63
CA SER A 61 7.30 -9.39 12.18
C SER A 61 6.15 -9.22 11.18
N SER A 62 5.24 -8.31 11.47
CA SER A 62 4.12 -7.99 10.59
C SER A 62 4.58 -7.41 9.24
N LEU A 63 5.57 -6.51 9.28
CA LEU A 63 6.16 -5.92 8.08
C LEU A 63 6.87 -6.98 7.23
N ALA A 64 7.67 -7.85 7.88
CA ALA A 64 8.42 -8.92 7.23
C ALA A 64 7.52 -9.99 6.61
N ASN A 65 6.35 -10.27 7.21
CA ASN A 65 5.42 -11.26 6.69
C ASN A 65 4.92 -10.91 5.27
N ALA A 66 4.38 -9.72 5.07
CA ALA A 66 3.91 -9.30 3.75
C ALA A 66 5.08 -9.03 2.77
N TRP A 67 6.22 -8.56 3.25
CA TRP A 67 7.45 -8.43 2.46
C TRP A 67 7.88 -9.77 1.85
N LYS A 68 7.96 -10.84 2.66
CA LYS A 68 8.26 -12.19 2.18
C LYS A 68 7.22 -12.71 1.19
N LYS A 69 5.92 -12.44 1.47
CA LYS A 69 4.84 -12.80 0.55
C LYS A 69 5.05 -12.18 -0.83
N TRP A 70 5.30 -10.87 -0.91
CA TRP A 70 5.46 -10.20 -2.22
C TRP A 70 6.73 -10.60 -2.96
N GLN A 71 7.84 -10.87 -2.24
CA GLN A 71 9.04 -11.44 -2.85
C GLN A 71 8.75 -12.82 -3.44
N GLY A 72 8.11 -13.70 -2.65
CA GLY A 72 7.74 -15.03 -3.10
C GLY A 72 6.75 -15.02 -4.27
N GLU A 73 5.77 -14.12 -4.25
CA GLU A 73 4.79 -13.90 -5.32
C GLU A 73 5.48 -13.48 -6.63
N SER A 74 6.29 -12.42 -6.59
CA SER A 74 7.02 -11.95 -7.77
C SER A 74 7.97 -13.01 -8.32
N LEU A 75 8.70 -13.72 -7.45
CA LEU A 75 9.58 -14.81 -7.85
C LEU A 75 8.80 -15.97 -8.48
N GLY A 76 7.67 -16.35 -7.88
CA GLY A 76 6.80 -17.40 -8.37
C GLY A 76 6.21 -17.08 -9.75
N LEU A 77 5.67 -15.88 -9.92
CA LEU A 77 5.12 -15.40 -11.19
C LEU A 77 6.17 -15.43 -12.32
N ARG A 78 7.39 -14.98 -12.04
CA ARG A 78 8.50 -14.99 -13.02
C ARG A 78 8.95 -16.41 -13.35
N ARG A 79 9.26 -17.24 -12.34
CA ARG A 79 9.76 -18.60 -12.53
C ARG A 79 8.79 -19.49 -13.30
N THR A 80 7.50 -19.33 -13.04
CA THR A 80 6.46 -20.10 -13.71
C THR A 80 6.04 -19.50 -15.04
N LYS A 81 6.61 -18.36 -15.45
CA LYS A 81 6.20 -17.60 -16.64
C LYS A 81 4.69 -17.39 -16.67
N ALA A 82 4.11 -17.01 -15.52
CA ALA A 82 2.67 -16.94 -15.33
C ALA A 82 1.99 -15.96 -16.29
N ALA A 83 2.59 -14.79 -16.53
CA ALA A 83 2.08 -13.82 -17.49
C ALA A 83 2.07 -14.37 -18.93
N ASP A 84 3.13 -15.08 -19.35
CA ASP A 84 3.20 -15.65 -20.69
C ASP A 84 2.14 -16.76 -20.90
N ARG A 85 1.93 -17.60 -19.88
CA ARG A 85 0.87 -18.61 -19.89
C ARG A 85 -0.52 -17.97 -19.98
N LYS A 86 -0.74 -16.86 -19.29
CA LYS A 86 -1.99 -16.09 -19.38
C LYS A 86 -2.17 -15.47 -20.75
N LYS A 87 -1.12 -14.89 -21.35
CA LYS A 87 -1.16 -14.39 -22.74
C LYS A 87 -1.53 -15.47 -23.74
N ALA A 88 -0.95 -16.67 -23.62
CA ALA A 88 -1.32 -17.81 -24.47
C ALA A 88 -2.78 -18.23 -24.29
N TYR A 89 -3.28 -18.20 -23.05
CA TYR A 89 -4.70 -18.46 -22.76
C TYR A 89 -5.62 -17.37 -23.33
N GLU A 90 -5.24 -16.11 -23.24
CA GLU A 90 -5.97 -14.97 -23.81
C GLU A 90 -5.99 -15.04 -25.34
N SER A 91 -4.88 -15.46 -25.97
CA SER A 91 -4.84 -15.70 -27.43
C SER A 91 -5.83 -16.81 -27.82
N ALA A 92 -5.84 -17.94 -27.13
CA ALA A 92 -6.79 -19.03 -27.39
C ALA A 92 -8.25 -18.59 -27.19
N PHE A 93 -8.52 -17.69 -26.24
CA PHE A 93 -9.83 -17.09 -26.05
C PHE A 93 -10.24 -16.22 -27.25
N LEU A 94 -9.35 -15.36 -27.75
CA LEU A 94 -9.61 -14.51 -28.92
C LEU A 94 -9.78 -15.35 -30.20
N ASP A 95 -8.96 -16.39 -30.38
CA ASP A 95 -9.08 -17.31 -31.53
C ASP A 95 -10.44 -18.02 -31.51
N SER A 96 -10.90 -18.44 -30.32
CA SER A 96 -12.21 -19.06 -30.16
C SER A 96 -13.36 -18.09 -30.43
N LEU A 97 -13.18 -16.79 -30.11
CA LEU A 97 -14.16 -15.75 -30.45
C LEU A 97 -14.29 -15.56 -31.98
N THR A 98 -13.17 -15.59 -32.70
CA THR A 98 -13.21 -15.44 -34.17
C THR A 98 -14.00 -16.53 -34.86
N ALA A 99 -14.07 -17.73 -34.26
CA ALA A 99 -14.88 -18.86 -34.78
C ALA A 99 -16.40 -18.69 -34.53
N HIS A 100 -16.81 -17.67 -33.69
CA HIS A 100 -18.20 -17.43 -33.31
C HIS A 100 -18.56 -15.96 -33.46
N PRO A 101 -19.02 -15.48 -34.64
CA PRO A 101 -19.26 -14.07 -34.93
C PRO A 101 -20.18 -13.35 -33.92
N GLU A 102 -21.22 -14.02 -33.46
CA GLU A 102 -22.16 -13.49 -32.45
C GLU A 102 -21.49 -13.24 -31.09
N LYS A 103 -20.60 -14.14 -30.70
CA LYS A 103 -19.81 -13.99 -29.44
C LYS A 103 -18.69 -12.98 -29.61
N SER A 104 -18.09 -12.90 -30.80
CA SER A 104 -17.10 -11.90 -31.14
C SER A 104 -17.68 -10.47 -31.04
N ALA A 105 -18.89 -10.28 -31.54
CA ALA A 105 -19.59 -8.99 -31.39
C ALA A 105 -19.87 -8.64 -29.93
N ALA A 106 -20.21 -9.63 -29.09
CA ALA A 106 -20.53 -9.42 -27.68
C ALA A 106 -19.30 -9.24 -26.77
N TYR A 107 -18.21 -9.96 -27.03
CA TYR A 107 -17.09 -10.12 -26.11
C TYR A 107 -15.72 -9.68 -26.64
N GLY A 108 -15.60 -9.34 -27.93
CA GLY A 108 -14.32 -9.05 -28.59
C GLY A 108 -13.60 -7.83 -28.02
N SER A 109 -14.33 -6.87 -27.43
CA SER A 109 -13.75 -5.67 -26.81
C SER A 109 -13.31 -5.84 -25.35
N LEU A 110 -13.63 -6.97 -24.69
CA LEU A 110 -13.38 -7.15 -23.24
C LEU A 110 -11.90 -7.15 -22.91
N LEU A 111 -11.07 -7.96 -23.57
CA LEU A 111 -9.63 -8.00 -23.31
C LEU A 111 -8.95 -6.67 -23.63
N PRO A 112 -9.16 -6.04 -24.81
CA PRO A 112 -8.64 -4.70 -25.05
C PRO A 112 -9.08 -3.69 -23.99
N GLY A 113 -10.34 -3.72 -23.57
CA GLY A 113 -10.88 -2.86 -22.51
C GLY A 113 -10.19 -3.09 -21.17
N LEU A 114 -9.98 -4.35 -20.76
CA LEU A 114 -9.25 -4.71 -19.55
C LEU A 114 -7.81 -4.18 -19.59
N TYR A 115 -7.09 -4.39 -20.70
CA TYR A 115 -5.73 -3.89 -20.83
C TYR A 115 -5.68 -2.36 -20.71
N ALA A 116 -6.58 -1.65 -21.39
CA ALA A 116 -6.66 -0.19 -21.31
C ALA A 116 -6.98 0.29 -19.88
N ALA A 117 -7.87 -0.39 -19.16
CA ALA A 117 -8.22 -0.07 -17.78
C ALA A 117 -7.05 -0.33 -16.81
N TYR A 118 -6.33 -1.45 -16.97
CA TYR A 118 -5.13 -1.73 -16.16
C TYR A 118 -4.00 -0.73 -16.40
N GLU A 119 -3.76 -0.29 -17.66
CA GLU A 119 -2.77 0.75 -17.96
C GLU A 119 -3.12 2.08 -17.30
N LYS A 120 -4.41 2.48 -17.32
CA LYS A 120 -4.87 3.68 -16.59
C LYS A 120 -4.74 3.53 -15.08
N LEU A 121 -4.99 2.34 -14.54
CA LEU A 121 -4.86 2.05 -13.12
C LEU A 121 -3.41 2.09 -12.63
N LEU A 122 -2.44 1.69 -13.46
CA LEU A 122 -1.06 1.44 -13.03
C LEU A 122 -0.42 2.60 -12.25
N PRO A 123 -0.42 3.85 -12.75
CA PRO A 123 0.20 4.96 -12.00
C PRO A 123 -0.48 5.20 -10.64
N TYR A 124 -1.80 5.08 -10.57
CA TYR A 124 -2.53 5.20 -9.31
C TYR A 124 -2.31 3.99 -8.41
N GLY A 125 -2.14 2.79 -8.97
CA GLY A 125 -1.81 1.58 -8.24
C GLY A 125 -0.43 1.64 -7.58
N ILE A 126 0.57 2.14 -8.29
CA ILE A 126 1.91 2.40 -7.76
C ILE A 126 1.83 3.46 -6.66
N ALA A 127 1.16 4.58 -6.90
CA ALA A 127 1.02 5.66 -5.92
C ALA A 127 0.24 5.21 -4.68
N TYR A 128 -0.81 4.40 -4.85
CA TYR A 128 -1.57 3.82 -3.75
C TYR A 128 -0.68 2.92 -2.88
N ASP A 129 0.03 1.99 -3.48
CA ASP A 129 0.91 1.05 -2.77
C ASP A 129 2.06 1.81 -2.08
N ALA A 130 2.73 2.72 -2.80
CA ALA A 130 3.83 3.52 -2.25
C ALA A 130 3.39 4.36 -1.05
N THR A 131 2.27 5.10 -1.17
CA THR A 131 1.81 5.98 -0.11
C THR A 131 1.29 5.19 1.09
N ASN A 132 0.59 4.08 0.86
CA ASN A 132 0.12 3.23 1.94
C ASN A 132 1.28 2.63 2.75
N GLU A 133 2.32 2.12 2.08
CA GLU A 133 3.51 1.60 2.73
C GLU A 133 4.30 2.70 3.45
N TYR A 134 4.57 3.82 2.79
CA TYR A 134 5.28 4.96 3.36
C TYR A 134 4.62 5.46 4.64
N THR A 135 3.31 5.70 4.61
CA THR A 135 2.56 6.22 5.78
C THR A 135 2.38 5.19 6.89
N SER A 136 2.44 3.89 6.58
CA SER A 136 2.36 2.83 7.59
C SER A 136 3.69 2.60 8.33
N ILE A 137 4.80 2.87 7.67
CA ILE A 137 6.15 2.72 8.23
C ILE A 137 6.53 3.92 9.08
N ASN A 138 6.26 5.14 8.60
CA ASN A 138 6.64 6.39 9.23
C ASN A 138 5.72 6.74 10.42
N ASP A 139 6.28 6.88 11.61
CA ASP A 139 5.51 7.14 12.84
C ASP A 139 4.95 8.56 12.91
N ILE A 140 5.60 9.53 12.27
CA ILE A 140 5.09 10.91 12.20
C ILE A 140 3.81 10.99 11.35
N CYS A 141 3.67 10.16 10.32
CA CYS A 141 2.39 10.05 9.59
C CYS A 141 1.23 9.54 10.47
N ARG A 142 1.55 8.78 11.51
CA ARG A 142 0.55 8.33 12.50
C ARG A 142 0.21 9.43 13.49
N LEU A 143 1.21 10.21 13.90
CA LEU A 143 1.00 11.40 14.72
C LEU A 143 0.09 12.41 14.01
N GLU A 144 0.35 12.67 12.73
CA GLU A 144 -0.50 13.53 11.89
C GLU A 144 -1.98 13.12 11.97
N LYS A 145 -2.28 11.83 11.79
CA LYS A 145 -3.66 11.32 11.90
C LYS A 145 -4.29 11.57 13.27
N ILE A 146 -3.52 11.47 14.34
CA ILE A 146 -4.00 11.72 15.71
C ILE A 146 -4.36 13.19 15.88
N LEU A 147 -3.49 14.10 15.42
CA LEU A 147 -3.72 15.54 15.50
C LEU A 147 -4.95 15.96 14.66
N GLN A 148 -5.08 15.41 13.46
CA GLN A 148 -6.27 15.62 12.62
C GLN A 148 -7.56 15.11 13.28
N GLN A 149 -7.52 13.93 13.92
CA GLN A 149 -8.67 13.41 14.66
C GLN A 149 -9.06 14.31 15.81
N TYR A 150 -8.09 14.88 16.52
CA TYR A 150 -8.33 15.81 17.62
C TYR A 150 -9.03 17.07 17.11
N VAL A 151 -8.44 17.76 16.12
CA VAL A 151 -9.00 18.98 15.52
C VAL A 151 -10.40 18.72 14.97
N SER A 152 -10.57 17.70 14.12
CA SER A 152 -11.88 17.36 13.52
C SER A 152 -12.93 16.98 14.57
N GLY A 153 -12.51 16.36 15.66
CA GLY A 153 -13.40 16.05 16.78
C GLY A 153 -13.88 17.28 17.55
N LEU A 154 -13.01 18.27 17.71
CA LEU A 154 -13.36 19.57 18.29
C LEU A 154 -14.31 20.35 17.38
N GLU A 155 -13.97 20.49 16.09
CA GLU A 155 -14.82 21.18 15.10
C GLU A 155 -16.23 20.60 15.02
N LYS A 156 -16.38 19.28 15.12
CA LYS A 156 -17.67 18.58 15.06
C LYS A 156 -18.39 18.48 16.42
N GLY A 157 -17.78 18.98 17.50
CA GLY A 157 -18.32 18.84 18.86
C GLY A 157 -18.42 17.39 19.35
N THR A 158 -17.65 16.47 18.76
CA THR A 158 -17.65 15.03 19.12
C THR A 158 -16.49 14.62 20.03
N MET A 159 -15.59 15.57 20.34
CA MET A 159 -14.47 15.37 21.26
C MET A 159 -14.95 15.45 22.71
N ASN A 160 -14.52 14.53 23.53
CA ASN A 160 -14.69 14.56 24.98
C ASN A 160 -13.34 14.29 25.67
N ASN A 161 -13.24 14.55 26.98
CA ASN A 161 -12.00 14.41 27.72
C ASN A 161 -11.38 13.02 27.58
N ARG A 162 -12.16 11.95 27.69
CA ARG A 162 -11.66 10.56 27.55
C ARG A 162 -11.03 10.29 26.17
N LYS A 163 -11.64 10.82 25.11
CA LYS A 163 -11.08 10.69 23.74
C LYS A 163 -9.82 11.54 23.59
N ALA A 164 -9.86 12.78 24.07
CA ALA A 164 -8.72 13.68 24.06
C ALA A 164 -7.51 13.06 24.79
N ASP A 165 -7.70 12.57 26.02
CA ASP A 165 -6.65 11.91 26.81
C ASP A 165 -6.08 10.67 26.10
N SER A 166 -6.94 9.88 25.46
CA SER A 166 -6.51 8.71 24.69
C SER A 166 -5.66 9.11 23.48
N LEU A 167 -6.05 10.14 22.75
CA LEU A 167 -5.29 10.66 21.60
C LEU A 167 -3.97 11.27 22.04
N LYS A 168 -4.00 12.09 23.12
CA LYS A 168 -2.81 12.69 23.72
C LYS A 168 -1.79 11.64 24.13
N LYS A 169 -2.22 10.60 24.86
CA LYS A 169 -1.34 9.50 25.26
C LYS A 169 -0.66 8.84 24.06
N LYS A 170 -1.41 8.54 23.02
CA LYS A 170 -0.86 7.98 21.78
C LYS A 170 0.12 8.92 21.08
N ALA A 171 -0.21 10.23 21.01
CA ALA A 171 0.68 11.23 20.43
C ALA A 171 2.02 11.31 21.18
N LEU A 172 1.98 11.30 22.52
CA LEU A 172 3.19 11.28 23.34
C LEU A 172 4.06 10.04 23.15
N GLU A 173 3.46 8.87 22.88
CA GLU A 173 4.20 7.65 22.52
C GLU A 173 4.99 7.81 21.21
N TYR A 174 4.42 8.50 20.20
CA TYR A 174 5.08 8.74 18.92
C TYR A 174 6.18 9.80 18.98
N VAL A 175 6.08 10.77 19.86
CA VAL A 175 7.13 11.81 20.03
C VAL A 175 8.15 11.47 21.12
N SER A 176 8.12 10.27 21.68
CA SER A 176 9.20 9.85 22.58
C SER A 176 10.55 9.90 21.87
N SER A 177 11.59 10.31 22.58
CA SER A 177 12.93 10.49 22.00
C SER A 177 13.43 9.28 21.22
N ARG A 178 13.11 8.09 21.70
CA ARG A 178 13.46 6.83 21.03
C ARG A 178 12.74 6.64 19.69
N THR A 179 11.42 6.84 19.65
CA THR A 179 10.63 6.69 18.42
C THR A 179 11.08 7.68 17.37
N ILE A 180 11.25 8.95 17.75
CA ILE A 180 11.73 10.02 16.87
C ILE A 180 13.11 9.70 16.31
N ALA A 181 14.04 9.19 17.11
CA ALA A 181 15.39 8.86 16.63
C ALA A 181 15.36 7.74 15.58
N ILE A 182 14.56 6.69 15.80
CA ILE A 182 14.42 5.57 14.85
C ILE A 182 13.70 6.04 13.57
N ASP A 183 12.62 6.81 13.73
CA ASP A 183 11.85 7.33 12.60
C ASP A 183 12.70 8.25 11.73
N ARG A 184 13.45 9.19 12.34
CA ARG A 184 14.38 10.10 11.65
C ARG A 184 15.47 9.34 10.87
N LYS A 185 16.03 8.27 11.44
CA LYS A 185 17.03 7.42 10.76
C LYS A 185 16.44 6.71 9.55
N THR A 186 15.19 6.27 9.66
CA THR A 186 14.47 5.58 8.58
C THR A 186 13.97 6.56 7.51
N PHE A 187 13.65 7.79 7.89
CA PHE A 187 13.01 8.80 7.04
C PHE A 187 13.78 9.10 5.76
N VAL A 188 15.09 9.35 5.85
CA VAL A 188 15.90 9.79 4.69
C VAL A 188 15.84 8.75 3.56
N PRO A 189 16.30 7.50 3.75
CA PRO A 189 16.27 6.50 2.69
C PRO A 189 14.84 6.12 2.28
N LEU A 190 13.87 6.17 3.21
CA LEU A 190 12.48 5.86 2.93
C LEU A 190 11.83 6.92 2.04
N THR A 191 12.08 8.20 2.32
CA THR A 191 11.51 9.33 1.58
C THR A 191 12.16 9.46 0.21
N GLU A 192 13.48 9.27 0.12
CA GLU A 192 14.20 9.22 -1.15
C GLU A 192 13.61 8.14 -2.07
N PHE A 193 13.44 6.92 -1.56
CA PHE A 193 12.85 5.83 -2.33
C PHE A 193 11.38 6.12 -2.69
N TYR A 194 10.59 6.66 -1.76
CA TYR A 194 9.20 7.05 -2.00
C TYR A 194 9.08 8.07 -3.14
N VAL A 195 9.85 9.16 -3.07
CA VAL A 195 9.85 10.22 -4.09
C VAL A 195 10.29 9.69 -5.46
N ALA A 196 11.35 8.86 -5.49
CA ALA A 196 11.88 8.30 -6.73
C ALA A 196 10.91 7.32 -7.43
N ASN A 197 10.00 6.68 -6.69
CA ASN A 197 9.06 5.70 -7.22
C ASN A 197 7.61 6.22 -7.36
N MET A 198 7.35 7.45 -6.92
CA MET A 198 6.05 8.08 -7.13
C MET A 198 5.96 8.66 -8.55
N PRO A 199 4.83 8.46 -9.26
CA PRO A 199 4.57 9.23 -10.47
C PRO A 199 4.60 10.74 -10.17
N ASP A 200 5.39 11.50 -10.92
CA ASP A 200 5.62 12.92 -10.62
C ASP A 200 4.33 13.75 -10.51
N SER A 201 3.33 13.47 -11.36
CA SER A 201 2.02 14.11 -11.33
C SER A 201 1.19 13.80 -10.07
N LEU A 202 1.56 12.74 -9.33
CA LEU A 202 0.90 12.30 -8.11
C LEU A 202 1.69 12.62 -6.84
N LEU A 203 2.89 13.18 -6.95
CA LEU A 203 3.64 13.68 -5.81
C LEU A 203 3.06 15.04 -5.37
N PRO A 204 2.72 15.23 -4.06
CA PRO A 204 2.14 16.48 -3.57
C PRO A 204 3.06 17.69 -3.79
N TYR A 205 2.48 18.83 -4.16
CA TYR A 205 3.25 20.07 -4.36
C TYR A 205 4.05 20.48 -3.12
N PRO A 206 3.50 20.48 -1.88
CA PRO A 206 4.28 20.84 -0.69
C PRO A 206 5.50 19.94 -0.45
N VAL A 207 5.43 18.66 -0.83
CA VAL A 207 6.60 17.76 -0.77
C VAL A 207 7.69 18.21 -1.74
N LYS A 208 7.31 18.54 -2.98
CA LYS A 208 8.25 19.04 -3.99
C LYS A 208 8.86 20.36 -3.59
N GLU A 209 8.06 21.29 -3.08
CA GLU A 209 8.49 22.62 -2.64
C GLU A 209 9.48 22.54 -1.48
N LEU A 210 9.16 21.78 -0.42
CA LEU A 210 10.04 21.59 0.72
C LEU A 210 11.35 20.90 0.35
N LEU A 211 11.30 19.87 -0.51
CA LEU A 211 12.51 19.22 -1.00
C LEU A 211 13.36 20.18 -1.83
N SER A 212 12.74 20.97 -2.70
CA SER A 212 13.42 21.98 -3.52
C SER A 212 14.07 23.07 -2.65
N SER A 213 13.40 23.54 -1.59
CA SER A 213 13.96 24.52 -0.65
C SER A 213 15.20 24.02 0.10
N CYS A 214 15.33 22.70 0.23
CA CYS A 214 16.51 22.01 0.74
C CYS A 214 17.55 21.66 -0.34
N GLY A 215 17.42 22.18 -1.56
CA GLY A 215 18.33 21.85 -2.67
C GLY A 215 18.27 20.40 -3.14
N GLY A 216 17.19 19.70 -2.85
CA GLY A 216 17.05 18.27 -3.13
C GLY A 216 17.72 17.34 -2.12
N ASP A 217 18.27 17.86 -1.04
CA ASP A 217 18.93 17.09 0.02
C ASP A 217 17.90 16.57 1.04
N PHE A 218 17.68 15.26 1.05
CA PHE A 218 16.76 14.58 1.97
C PHE A 218 17.25 14.63 3.43
N SER A 219 18.55 14.75 3.67
CA SER A 219 19.10 14.89 5.02
C SER A 219 18.81 16.29 5.57
N ALA A 220 18.95 17.33 4.74
CA ALA A 220 18.57 18.69 5.09
C ALA A 220 17.06 18.79 5.32
N LEU A 221 16.24 18.19 4.45
CA LEU A 221 14.80 18.08 4.63
C LEU A 221 14.45 17.39 5.96
N SER A 222 15.07 16.25 6.28
CA SER A 222 14.89 15.57 7.56
C SER A 222 15.24 16.47 8.74
N GLY A 223 16.35 17.20 8.65
CA GLY A 223 16.76 18.19 9.66
C GLY A 223 15.67 19.25 9.91
N GLN A 224 15.14 19.81 8.85
CA GLN A 224 14.08 20.81 8.91
C GLN A 224 12.78 20.27 9.52
N LEU A 225 12.29 19.12 9.03
CA LEU A 225 11.01 18.56 9.46
C LEU A 225 11.05 18.11 10.92
N TYR A 226 12.11 17.38 11.31
CA TYR A 226 12.23 16.85 12.68
C TYR A 226 12.67 17.89 13.72
N SER A 227 12.96 19.14 13.33
CA SER A 227 13.11 20.26 14.23
C SER A 227 11.78 20.89 14.66
N SER A 228 10.66 20.41 14.13
CA SER A 228 9.33 20.89 14.49
C SER A 228 9.06 20.76 15.99
N PRO A 229 8.59 21.84 16.67
CA PRO A 229 8.13 21.74 18.05
C PRO A 229 6.98 20.75 18.25
N LEU A 230 6.21 20.43 17.21
CA LEU A 230 5.11 19.45 17.28
C LEU A 230 5.62 18.02 17.52
N PHE A 231 6.88 17.75 17.22
CA PHE A 231 7.47 16.41 17.38
C PHE A 231 8.23 16.28 18.72
N THR A 232 7.81 17.07 19.71
CA THR A 232 8.30 17.01 21.10
C THR A 232 7.15 16.76 22.08
N PRO A 233 7.42 16.16 23.25
CA PRO A 233 6.39 16.03 24.30
C PRO A 233 5.73 17.35 24.66
N GLU A 234 6.51 18.43 24.81
CA GLU A 234 6.04 19.78 25.15
C GLU A 234 5.12 20.34 24.06
N GLY A 235 5.46 20.09 22.80
CA GLY A 235 4.63 20.49 21.66
C GLY A 235 3.28 19.78 21.63
N ILE A 236 3.25 18.50 21.95
CA ILE A 236 2.01 17.71 22.06
C ILE A 236 1.19 18.20 23.26
N GLU A 237 1.82 18.42 24.43
CA GLU A 237 1.14 18.98 25.59
C GLU A 237 0.48 20.33 25.25
N ALA A 238 1.17 21.20 24.53
CA ALA A 238 0.64 22.50 24.12
C ALA A 238 -0.54 22.39 23.13
N VAL A 239 -0.56 21.40 22.25
CA VAL A 239 -1.72 21.13 21.34
C VAL A 239 -2.93 20.69 22.14
N PHE A 240 -2.76 19.78 23.09
CA PHE A 240 -3.86 19.21 23.86
C PHE A 240 -4.26 20.06 25.08
N SER A 241 -3.56 21.17 25.36
CA SER A 241 -3.90 22.11 26.45
C SER A 241 -5.08 23.05 26.13
N THR A 242 -5.51 23.11 24.88
CA THR A 242 -6.62 23.96 24.42
C THR A 242 -7.65 23.16 23.66
N SER A 243 -8.91 23.61 23.72
CA SER A 243 -10.02 23.11 22.90
C SER A 243 -10.37 24.04 21.73
N ASP A 244 -9.58 25.08 21.50
CA ASP A 244 -9.77 25.99 20.37
C ASP A 244 -9.22 25.34 19.08
N ALA A 245 -10.13 24.73 18.32
CA ALA A 245 -9.80 24.05 17.07
C ALA A 245 -9.14 24.99 16.03
N ALA A 246 -9.55 26.26 15.98
CA ALA A 246 -9.03 27.23 15.03
C ALA A 246 -7.58 27.60 15.36
N ALA A 247 -7.28 27.83 16.63
CA ALA A 247 -5.92 28.12 17.10
C ALA A 247 -4.99 26.93 16.88
N ILE A 248 -5.44 25.70 17.18
CA ILE A 248 -4.67 24.48 16.91
C ILE A 248 -4.42 24.34 15.41
N LYS A 249 -5.44 24.46 14.58
CA LYS A 249 -5.33 24.33 13.12
C LYS A 249 -4.34 25.35 12.54
N SER A 250 -4.45 26.63 12.93
CA SER A 250 -3.50 27.65 12.51
C SER A 250 -2.06 27.29 12.84
N ARG A 251 -1.80 26.74 14.03
CA ARG A 251 -0.47 26.28 14.41
C ARG A 251 0.02 25.11 13.55
N LEU A 252 -0.85 24.15 13.25
CA LEU A 252 -0.53 23.00 12.42
C LEU A 252 -0.25 23.40 10.96
N ASP A 253 -1.06 24.30 10.40
CA ASP A 253 -0.96 24.74 9.00
C ASP A 253 0.33 25.50 8.68
N TYR A 254 1.00 26.07 9.70
CA TYR A 254 2.30 26.75 9.55
C TYR A 254 3.51 25.88 9.94
N ASP A 255 3.32 24.67 10.41
CA ASP A 255 4.41 23.79 10.78
C ASP A 255 4.90 22.97 9.58
N PRO A 256 6.16 23.12 9.12
CA PRO A 256 6.65 22.44 7.92
C PRO A 256 6.59 20.91 8.02
N GLY A 257 6.87 20.36 9.22
CA GLY A 257 6.80 18.92 9.46
C GLY A 257 5.38 18.41 9.33
N PHE A 258 4.42 19.09 9.94
CA PHE A 258 3.01 18.73 9.82
C PHE A 258 2.49 18.87 8.38
N VAL A 259 2.78 19.99 7.71
CA VAL A 259 2.37 20.27 6.34
C VAL A 259 2.89 19.19 5.36
N PHE A 260 4.15 18.78 5.53
CA PHE A 260 4.74 17.72 4.71
C PHE A 260 3.91 16.42 4.80
N PHE A 261 3.73 15.89 5.99
CA PHE A 261 3.03 14.62 6.18
C PHE A 261 1.53 14.72 5.89
N GLN A 262 0.90 15.83 6.24
CA GLN A 262 -0.51 16.08 5.92
C GLN A 262 -0.75 16.17 4.41
N SER A 263 0.15 16.80 3.66
CA SER A 263 0.01 16.90 2.21
C SER A 263 0.03 15.54 1.52
N ILE A 264 0.84 14.60 2.01
CA ILE A 264 0.87 13.21 1.54
C ILE A 264 -0.47 12.51 1.87
N ALA A 265 -0.95 12.64 3.11
CA ALA A 265 -2.20 12.03 3.54
C ALA A 265 -3.41 12.59 2.79
N ASP A 266 -3.44 13.90 2.56
CA ASP A 266 -4.51 14.58 1.82
C ASP A 266 -4.50 14.20 0.34
N ASN A 267 -3.35 14.18 -0.30
CA ASN A 267 -3.21 13.74 -1.68
C ASN A 267 -3.67 12.28 -1.85
N PHE A 268 -3.31 11.43 -0.89
CA PHE A 268 -3.75 10.04 -0.88
C PHE A 268 -5.28 9.93 -0.81
N ARG A 269 -5.90 10.61 0.15
CA ARG A 269 -7.36 10.58 0.37
C ARG A 269 -8.16 11.24 -0.75
N LYS A 270 -7.69 12.39 -1.26
CA LYS A 270 -8.47 13.26 -2.16
C LYS A 270 -8.22 12.99 -3.63
N LYS A 271 -7.05 12.45 -4.00
CA LYS A 271 -6.64 12.24 -5.39
C LYS A 271 -6.37 10.78 -5.73
N ILE A 272 -5.51 10.10 -4.94
CA ILE A 272 -5.06 8.74 -5.28
C ILE A 272 -6.18 7.72 -5.06
N ILE A 273 -6.78 7.66 -3.87
CA ILE A 273 -7.84 6.68 -3.56
C ILE A 273 -9.04 6.79 -4.51
N PRO A 274 -9.61 7.99 -4.78
CA PRO A 274 -10.76 8.09 -5.68
C PRO A 274 -10.46 7.62 -7.10
N ALA A 275 -9.32 8.01 -7.66
CA ALA A 275 -8.91 7.59 -9.00
C ALA A 275 -8.58 6.09 -9.07
N TYR A 276 -7.87 5.56 -8.06
CA TYR A 276 -7.62 4.12 -7.95
C TYR A 276 -8.93 3.35 -7.94
N LYS A 277 -9.88 3.75 -7.08
CA LYS A 277 -11.18 3.09 -6.95
C LYS A 277 -11.99 3.15 -8.25
N GLN A 278 -11.99 4.27 -8.94
CA GLN A 278 -12.68 4.41 -10.22
C GLN A 278 -12.24 3.35 -11.24
N TYR A 279 -10.93 3.17 -11.42
CA TYR A 279 -10.40 2.18 -12.37
C TYR A 279 -10.52 0.75 -11.84
N ASP A 280 -10.42 0.53 -10.53
CA ASP A 280 -10.64 -0.77 -9.90
C ASP A 280 -12.09 -1.24 -10.10
N ASP A 281 -13.06 -0.36 -9.93
CA ASP A 281 -14.48 -0.62 -10.19
C ASP A 281 -14.75 -0.90 -11.70
N GLU A 282 -14.10 -0.16 -12.62
CA GLU A 282 -14.14 -0.41 -14.07
C GLU A 282 -13.59 -1.81 -14.41
N ILE A 283 -12.43 -2.15 -13.86
CA ILE A 283 -11.82 -3.47 -14.03
C ILE A 283 -12.72 -4.58 -13.46
N ALA A 284 -13.30 -4.37 -12.29
CA ALA A 284 -14.19 -5.36 -11.68
C ALA A 284 -15.42 -5.66 -12.56
N ALA A 285 -16.00 -4.63 -13.19
CA ALA A 285 -17.11 -4.79 -14.13
C ALA A 285 -16.68 -5.59 -15.38
N LEU A 286 -15.56 -5.20 -16.01
CA LEU A 286 -15.02 -5.90 -17.17
C LEU A 286 -14.61 -7.33 -16.85
N MET A 287 -14.04 -7.60 -15.67
CA MET A 287 -13.68 -8.94 -15.21
C MET A 287 -14.89 -9.85 -15.03
N LYS A 288 -16.02 -9.32 -14.57
CA LYS A 288 -17.28 -10.06 -14.46
C LYS A 288 -17.75 -10.55 -15.85
N ASP A 289 -17.72 -9.65 -16.84
CA ASP A 289 -18.12 -9.99 -18.19
C ASP A 289 -17.09 -10.91 -18.89
N TYR A 290 -15.81 -10.72 -18.62
CA TYR A 290 -14.75 -11.61 -19.10
C TYR A 290 -14.89 -13.02 -18.53
N MET A 291 -15.24 -13.16 -17.24
CA MET A 291 -15.52 -14.48 -16.65
C MET A 291 -16.74 -15.15 -17.29
N LYS A 292 -17.83 -14.40 -17.52
CA LYS A 292 -19.01 -14.89 -18.24
C LYS A 292 -18.62 -15.38 -19.64
N ALA A 293 -17.89 -14.57 -20.40
CA ALA A 293 -17.42 -14.93 -21.74
C ALA A 293 -16.58 -16.22 -21.73
N GLN A 294 -15.64 -16.36 -20.77
CA GLN A 294 -14.83 -17.57 -20.65
C GLN A 294 -15.67 -18.82 -20.42
N THR A 295 -16.69 -18.75 -19.56
CA THR A 295 -17.58 -19.91 -19.28
C THR A 295 -18.43 -20.31 -20.48
N GLU A 296 -18.81 -19.34 -21.32
CA GLU A 296 -19.56 -19.58 -22.55
C GLU A 296 -18.70 -20.08 -23.72
N ILE A 297 -17.42 -19.70 -23.76
CA ILE A 297 -16.47 -20.09 -24.81
C ILE A 297 -15.85 -21.46 -24.50
N PHE A 298 -15.36 -21.65 -23.29
CA PHE A 298 -14.65 -22.85 -22.87
C PHE A 298 -15.58 -23.83 -22.14
N THR A 299 -16.62 -24.34 -22.81
CA THR A 299 -17.66 -25.18 -22.23
C THR A 299 -17.14 -26.48 -21.63
N ASN A 300 -15.99 -26.97 -22.09
CA ASN A 300 -15.36 -28.19 -21.59
C ASN A 300 -14.40 -27.93 -20.42
N LYS A 301 -14.23 -26.67 -19.97
CA LYS A 301 -13.38 -26.29 -18.85
C LYS A 301 -14.22 -26.18 -17.59
N ALA A 302 -13.81 -26.87 -16.53
CA ALA A 302 -14.38 -26.65 -15.21
C ALA A 302 -13.86 -25.32 -14.62
N PHE A 303 -14.76 -24.43 -14.29
CA PHE A 303 -14.47 -23.20 -13.57
C PHE A 303 -14.89 -23.34 -12.11
N PHE A 304 -14.07 -22.86 -11.20
CA PHE A 304 -14.37 -22.81 -9.77
C PHE A 304 -14.16 -21.39 -9.24
N PRO A 305 -14.90 -20.96 -8.23
CA PRO A 305 -14.75 -19.60 -7.71
C PRO A 305 -13.41 -19.42 -7.01
N ASP A 306 -12.87 -18.21 -7.06
CA ASP A 306 -11.75 -17.82 -6.22
C ASP A 306 -12.04 -18.02 -4.73
N ALA A 307 -11.01 -18.18 -3.92
CA ALA A 307 -11.13 -18.35 -2.49
C ALA A 307 -11.76 -17.11 -1.83
N ASN A 308 -12.73 -17.38 -0.96
CA ASN A 308 -13.54 -16.34 -0.29
C ASN A 308 -13.90 -16.73 1.15
N LEU A 309 -12.95 -17.34 1.87
CA LEU A 309 -13.14 -17.88 3.22
C LEU A 309 -14.10 -19.09 3.27
N THR A 310 -14.41 -19.73 2.16
CA THR A 310 -15.13 -21.02 2.15
C THR A 310 -14.15 -22.18 2.28
N LEU A 311 -14.63 -23.31 2.83
CA LEU A 311 -13.82 -24.50 3.01
C LEU A 311 -13.28 -25.00 1.67
N ARG A 312 -11.97 -25.21 1.61
CA ARG A 312 -11.26 -25.82 0.49
C ARG A 312 -10.49 -27.04 0.96
N ALA A 313 -10.45 -28.06 0.14
CA ALA A 313 -9.64 -29.24 0.36
C ALA A 313 -8.71 -29.45 -0.83
N SER A 314 -7.43 -29.69 -0.53
CA SER A 314 -6.42 -30.12 -1.50
C SER A 314 -5.94 -31.52 -1.09
N TYR A 315 -5.80 -32.40 -2.05
CA TYR A 315 -5.31 -33.76 -1.81
C TYR A 315 -4.30 -34.18 -2.86
N GLY A 316 -3.46 -35.14 -2.50
CA GLY A 316 -2.43 -35.63 -3.39
C GLY A 316 -1.72 -36.87 -2.83
N GLN A 317 -0.74 -37.36 -3.57
CA GLN A 317 0.15 -38.40 -3.10
C GLN A 317 1.48 -37.82 -2.67
N VAL A 318 2.02 -38.31 -1.56
CA VAL A 318 3.39 -37.99 -1.14
C VAL A 318 4.36 -38.63 -2.12
N LYS A 319 5.19 -37.83 -2.76
CA LYS A 319 6.25 -38.24 -3.68
C LYS A 319 7.54 -37.52 -3.37
N GLY A 320 8.67 -38.16 -3.67
CA GLY A 320 9.97 -37.49 -3.58
C GLY A 320 10.07 -36.32 -4.56
N MET A 321 10.83 -35.29 -4.18
CA MET A 321 11.14 -34.11 -5.00
C MET A 321 12.64 -34.08 -5.25
N GLN A 322 13.03 -33.93 -6.53
CA GLN A 322 14.41 -33.51 -6.83
C GLN A 322 14.49 -31.99 -6.70
N ALA A 323 15.31 -31.51 -5.78
CA ALA A 323 15.65 -30.09 -5.70
C ALA A 323 16.38 -29.68 -6.99
N ARG A 324 15.89 -28.66 -7.68
CA ARG A 324 16.55 -28.05 -8.84
C ARG A 324 17.40 -26.89 -8.43
#